data_a22e20404082a6fd52156acada244ac9
#
_entry.id   a22e20404082a6fd52156acada244ac9
#
_cell.length_a   1.000
_cell.length_b   1.000
_cell.length_c   1.000
_cell.angle_alpha   90.00
_cell.angle_beta   90.00
_cell.angle_gamma   90.00
#
_symmetry.space_group_name_H-M   'P 1'
#
loop_
_entity.id
_entity.type
_entity.pdbx_description
1 polymer ?
#
loop_
_entity_poly.entity_id
_entity_poly.type
_entity_poly.pdbx_seq_one_letter_code
_entity_poly.pdbx_strand_id
1 'polypeptide(L)'
;MSAETFSYKGISAGKYIEGEIEALNQEEASFKLKEQKVIITNLTKVKKKKAEKEKKKGGGFSFGKKAVKPEDVMIFSKQFATMVKAGLPILNVLTMLRDQIEHPTMKEIIEDVRKNLEGGITLSKCFERYPKIFDSVYINLIKAGEASGKLDTFLLKLVESLEKRE
;
A
#
# COMPACT_ATOMS: atom_id res chain seq x y z
N MET A 1 -33.23 -21.99 -8.55
CA MET A 1 -31.83 -22.34 -8.51
C MET A 1 -30.99 -21.21 -8.96
N SER A 2 -30.17 -20.73 -8.09
CA SER A 2 -29.37 -19.57 -8.39
C SER A 2 -27.98 -19.99 -8.83
N ALA A 3 -27.44 -19.26 -9.78
CA ALA A 3 -26.09 -19.49 -10.22
C ALA A 3 -25.11 -19.16 -9.10
N GLU A 4 -24.01 -19.86 -9.08
CA GLU A 4 -22.98 -19.65 -8.08
C GLU A 4 -21.80 -18.96 -8.73
N THR A 5 -21.05 -18.23 -7.94
CA THR A 5 -19.87 -17.52 -8.45
C THR A 5 -18.63 -18.36 -8.22
N PHE A 6 -17.82 -18.49 -9.24
CA PHE A 6 -16.56 -19.21 -9.14
C PHE A 6 -15.40 -18.26 -9.46
N SER A 7 -14.37 -18.36 -8.65
CA SER A 7 -13.14 -17.60 -8.89
C SER A 7 -12.21 -18.51 -9.69
N TYR A 8 -11.69 -18.00 -10.76
CA TYR A 8 -10.80 -18.78 -11.61
C TYR A 8 -9.47 -18.09 -11.86
N LYS A 9 -8.48 -18.90 -12.14
CA LYS A 9 -7.17 -18.42 -12.55
C LYS A 9 -6.80 -19.26 -13.76
N GLY A 10 -6.28 -18.64 -14.76
CA GLY A 10 -5.92 -19.35 -15.98
C GLY A 10 -5.08 -18.54 -16.92
N ILE A 11 -4.88 -19.11 -18.10
CA ILE A 11 -4.06 -18.48 -19.13
C ILE A 11 -4.89 -18.32 -20.38
N SER A 12 -4.89 -17.13 -20.93
CA SER A 12 -5.61 -16.84 -22.18
C SER A 12 -4.66 -16.07 -23.11
N ALA A 13 -4.50 -16.55 -24.30
CA ALA A 13 -3.63 -15.93 -25.30
C ALA A 13 -2.21 -15.70 -24.79
N GLY A 14 -1.72 -16.66 -24.01
CA GLY A 14 -0.37 -16.56 -23.46
C GLY A 14 -0.21 -15.64 -22.26
N LYS A 15 -1.31 -15.09 -21.77
CA LYS A 15 -1.27 -14.19 -20.61
C LYS A 15 -2.00 -14.80 -19.43
N TYR A 16 -1.47 -14.60 -18.26
CA TYR A 16 -2.08 -15.07 -17.04
C TYR A 16 -3.25 -14.15 -16.69
N ILE A 17 -4.43 -14.74 -16.49
CA ILE A 17 -5.62 -13.98 -16.14
C ILE A 17 -6.31 -14.60 -14.94
N GLU A 18 -7.07 -13.80 -14.23
CA GLU A 18 -7.90 -14.28 -13.14
C GLU A 18 -9.16 -13.44 -13.08
N GLY A 19 -10.22 -14.04 -12.60
CA GLY A 19 -11.50 -13.35 -12.53
C GLY A 19 -12.54 -14.24 -11.89
N GLU A 20 -13.80 -13.83 -12.04
CA GLU A 20 -14.92 -14.59 -11.51
C GLU A 20 -15.91 -14.86 -12.61
N ILE A 21 -16.59 -16.00 -12.53
CA ILE A 21 -17.60 -16.39 -13.50
C ILE A 21 -18.79 -16.99 -12.78
N GLU A 22 -19.98 -16.73 -13.28
CA GLU A 22 -21.18 -17.29 -12.69
C GLU A 22 -21.57 -18.55 -13.47
N ALA A 23 -21.87 -19.60 -12.77
CA ALA A 23 -22.28 -20.87 -13.35
C ALA A 23 -23.09 -21.67 -12.34
N LEU A 24 -23.81 -22.65 -12.81
CA LEU A 24 -24.62 -23.50 -11.94
C LEU A 24 -23.76 -24.48 -11.14
N ASN A 25 -22.64 -24.86 -11.73
CA ASN A 25 -21.70 -25.76 -11.06
C ASN A 25 -20.30 -25.57 -11.65
N GLN A 26 -19.35 -26.26 -11.07
CA GLN A 26 -17.97 -26.14 -11.47
C GLN A 26 -17.73 -26.58 -12.91
N GLU A 27 -18.43 -27.60 -13.34
CA GLU A 27 -18.31 -28.11 -14.71
C GLU A 27 -18.77 -27.06 -15.72
N GLU A 28 -19.86 -26.42 -15.42
CA GLU A 28 -20.38 -25.36 -16.29
C GLU A 28 -19.43 -24.17 -16.33
N ALA A 29 -18.87 -23.80 -15.19
CA ALA A 29 -17.89 -22.71 -15.15
C ALA A 29 -16.68 -23.07 -16.00
N SER A 30 -16.19 -24.28 -15.88
CA SER A 30 -15.06 -24.76 -16.66
C SER A 30 -15.39 -24.74 -18.16
N PHE A 31 -16.58 -25.18 -18.52
CA PHE A 31 -17.01 -25.19 -19.91
C PHE A 31 -17.05 -23.78 -20.50
N LYS A 32 -17.63 -22.84 -19.75
CA LYS A 32 -17.71 -21.46 -20.21
C LYS A 32 -16.34 -20.86 -20.42
N LEU A 33 -15.41 -21.15 -19.54
CA LEU A 33 -14.06 -20.65 -19.66
C LEU A 33 -13.33 -21.24 -20.85
N LYS A 34 -13.57 -22.51 -21.13
CA LYS A 34 -12.97 -23.15 -22.28
C LYS A 34 -13.48 -22.51 -23.58
N GLU A 35 -14.75 -22.14 -23.62
CA GLU A 35 -15.30 -21.47 -24.77
C GLU A 35 -14.62 -20.12 -25.00
N GLN A 36 -14.15 -19.49 -23.95
CA GLN A 36 -13.44 -18.24 -24.03
C GLN A 36 -11.94 -18.47 -24.30
N LYS A 37 -11.58 -19.70 -24.54
CA LYS A 37 -10.18 -20.08 -24.80
C LYS A 37 -9.27 -19.82 -23.62
N VAL A 38 -9.81 -20.01 -22.43
CA VAL A 38 -9.04 -19.86 -21.19
C VAL A 38 -8.60 -21.24 -20.72
N ILE A 39 -7.31 -21.38 -20.45
CA ILE A 39 -6.77 -22.62 -19.88
C ILE A 39 -6.81 -22.46 -18.37
N ILE A 40 -7.69 -23.21 -17.72
CA ILE A 40 -7.90 -23.07 -16.28
C ILE A 40 -6.78 -23.74 -15.50
N THR A 41 -6.12 -22.97 -14.63
CA THR A 41 -5.11 -23.52 -13.75
C THR A 41 -5.67 -23.71 -12.34
N ASN A 42 -6.70 -22.93 -11.98
CA ASN A 42 -7.36 -23.08 -10.69
C ASN A 42 -8.80 -22.60 -10.80
N LEU A 43 -9.70 -23.31 -10.16
CA LEU A 43 -11.11 -22.94 -10.16
C LEU A 43 -11.68 -23.24 -8.78
N THR A 44 -12.20 -22.21 -8.12
CA THR A 44 -12.72 -22.35 -6.76
C THR A 44 -14.09 -21.71 -6.64
N LYS A 45 -14.96 -22.35 -5.89
CA LYS A 45 -16.29 -21.81 -5.64
C LYS A 45 -16.20 -20.69 -4.62
N VAL A 46 -16.86 -19.57 -4.91
CA VAL A 46 -16.89 -18.43 -4.01
C VAL A 46 -18.29 -18.25 -3.45
N LYS A 47 -18.38 -18.09 -2.16
CA LYS A 47 -19.70 -17.87 -1.53
C LYS A 47 -20.09 -16.42 -1.74
N LYS A 48 -21.31 -16.23 -2.23
CA LYS A 48 -21.81 -14.89 -2.53
C LYS A 48 -21.63 -13.88 -1.40
N LYS A 49 -21.98 -14.29 -0.21
CA LYS A 49 -21.86 -13.37 0.93
C LYS A 49 -20.47 -12.85 1.14
N LYS A 50 -19.49 -13.72 1.00
CA LYS A 50 -18.12 -13.32 1.18
C LYS A 50 -17.67 -12.42 0.06
N ALA A 51 -18.14 -12.71 -1.14
CA ALA A 51 -17.79 -11.89 -2.30
C ALA A 51 -18.28 -10.45 -2.11
N GLU A 52 -19.48 -10.30 -1.58
CA GLU A 52 -20.01 -8.96 -1.34
C GLU A 52 -19.20 -8.21 -0.32
N LYS A 53 -18.82 -8.89 0.75
CA LYS A 53 -18.02 -8.27 1.78
C LYS A 53 -16.65 -7.86 1.24
N GLU A 54 -16.10 -8.73 0.44
CA GLU A 54 -14.82 -8.42 -0.16
C GLU A 54 -14.90 -7.23 -1.08
N LYS A 55 -15.97 -7.13 -1.83
CA LYS A 55 -16.15 -5.99 -2.70
C LYS A 55 -16.23 -4.72 -1.91
N LYS A 56 -16.94 -4.75 -0.80
CA LYS A 56 -17.03 -3.57 0.02
C LYS A 56 -15.69 -3.14 0.46
N LYS A 57 -14.92 -4.07 0.88
CA LYS A 57 -13.60 -3.74 1.30
C LYS A 57 -12.79 -3.32 0.14
N GLY A 58 -13.41 -3.46 -1.02
CA GLY A 58 -12.73 -3.04 -2.17
C GLY A 58 -11.36 -3.26 -2.01
N GLY A 59 -11.58 -3.59 -1.18
CA GLY A 59 -10.64 -3.55 -0.61
C GLY A 59 -9.79 -4.65 -0.74
N GLY A 60 -10.25 -5.54 -1.17
CA GLY A 60 -9.52 -6.71 -1.43
C GLY A 60 -8.11 -6.43 -1.82
N PHE A 61 -7.91 -5.23 -2.16
CA PHE A 61 -6.63 -4.84 -2.46
C PHE A 61 -5.66 -5.04 -1.39
N SER A 62 -6.08 -4.84 -0.23
CA SER A 62 -5.20 -5.02 0.89
C SER A 62 -4.76 -6.46 0.91
N PHE A 63 -5.35 -7.24 0.07
CA PHE A 63 -4.99 -8.57 -0.07
C PHE A 63 -3.58 -8.63 -0.61
N GLY A 64 -2.66 -9.04 0.07
CA GLY A 64 -1.29 -9.04 -0.37
C GLY A 64 -0.50 -7.85 0.11
N LYS A 65 -1.20 -6.83 0.60
CA LYS A 65 -0.46 -5.70 1.15
C LYS A 65 -0.08 -6.04 2.58
N LYS A 66 1.16 -5.87 2.88
CA LYS A 66 1.64 -6.11 4.23
C LYS A 66 1.31 -4.91 5.10
N ALA A 67 0.98 -5.16 6.36
CA ALA A 67 0.78 -4.08 7.31
C ALA A 67 2.13 -3.42 7.59
N VAL A 68 2.13 -2.10 7.74
CA VAL A 68 3.34 -1.36 8.08
C VAL A 68 3.59 -1.51 9.57
N LYS A 69 4.76 -1.97 9.93
CA LYS A 69 5.15 -2.16 11.33
C LYS A 69 5.91 -0.95 11.84
N PRO A 70 5.97 -0.73 13.16
CA PRO A 70 6.76 0.36 13.71
C PRO A 70 8.22 0.32 13.26
N GLU A 71 8.77 -0.88 13.05
CA GLU A 71 10.12 -1.03 12.55
C GLU A 71 10.29 -0.43 11.16
N ASP A 72 9.29 -0.62 10.31
CA ASP A 72 9.32 -0.10 8.95
C ASP A 72 9.33 1.43 8.97
N VAL A 73 8.52 2.01 9.86
CA VAL A 73 8.48 3.47 10.03
C VAL A 73 9.81 3.98 10.54
N MET A 74 10.41 3.27 11.48
CA MET A 74 11.70 3.66 12.05
C MET A 74 12.81 3.64 10.99
N ILE A 75 12.88 2.58 10.20
CA ILE A 75 13.87 2.47 9.13
C ILE A 75 13.71 3.60 8.12
N PHE A 76 12.47 3.84 7.70
CA PHE A 76 12.17 4.92 6.79
C PHE A 76 12.59 6.27 7.38
N SER A 77 12.21 6.51 8.64
CA SER A 77 12.49 7.78 9.31
C SER A 77 13.99 8.04 9.47
N LYS A 78 14.76 7.00 9.79
CA LYS A 78 16.21 7.13 9.90
C LYS A 78 16.84 7.53 8.58
N GLN A 79 16.43 6.88 7.50
CA GLN A 79 16.95 7.19 6.18
C GLN A 79 16.52 8.59 5.74
N PHE A 80 15.27 8.92 6.01
CA PHE A 80 14.71 10.22 5.69
C PHE A 80 15.50 11.32 6.40
N ALA A 81 15.68 11.16 7.71
CA ALA A 81 16.41 12.14 8.51
C ALA A 81 17.86 12.31 8.03
N THR A 82 18.51 11.21 7.72
CA THR A 82 19.89 11.22 7.26
C THR A 82 20.04 11.98 5.94
N MET A 83 19.14 11.71 5.02
CA MET A 83 19.18 12.34 3.70
C MET A 83 18.83 13.83 3.76
N VAL A 84 17.85 14.19 4.59
CA VAL A 84 17.47 15.60 4.76
C VAL A 84 18.61 16.35 5.44
N LYS A 85 19.26 15.72 6.42
CA LYS A 85 20.42 16.32 7.10
C LYS A 85 21.56 16.56 6.12
N ALA A 86 21.71 15.69 5.14
CA ALA A 86 22.74 15.83 4.12
C ALA A 86 22.47 16.98 3.14
N GLY A 87 21.31 17.62 3.26
CA GLY A 87 20.98 18.77 2.42
C GLY A 87 20.25 18.42 1.14
N LEU A 88 19.79 17.18 1.00
CA LEU A 88 19.07 16.79 -0.20
C LEU A 88 17.64 17.33 -0.18
N PRO A 89 17.11 17.76 -1.34
CA PRO A 89 15.72 18.22 -1.39
C PRO A 89 14.76 17.12 -0.98
N ILE A 90 13.72 17.48 -0.24
CA ILE A 90 12.77 16.50 0.30
C ILE A 90 12.14 15.64 -0.79
N LEU A 91 11.75 16.23 -1.92
CA LEU A 91 11.15 15.47 -3.01
C LEU A 91 12.10 14.41 -3.56
N ASN A 92 13.37 14.75 -3.67
CA ASN A 92 14.39 13.81 -4.13
C ASN A 92 14.58 12.70 -3.12
N VAL A 93 14.58 13.04 -1.82
CA VAL A 93 14.71 12.05 -0.75
C VAL A 93 13.56 11.06 -0.81
N LEU A 94 12.33 11.56 -0.96
CA LEU A 94 11.15 10.69 -1.04
C LEU A 94 11.22 9.76 -2.25
N THR A 95 11.66 10.28 -3.38
CA THR A 95 11.80 9.47 -4.59
C THR A 95 12.84 8.36 -4.39
N MET A 96 13.96 8.70 -3.79
CA MET A 96 15.02 7.73 -3.53
C MET A 96 14.57 6.66 -2.55
N LEU A 97 13.87 7.07 -1.49
CA LEU A 97 13.37 6.12 -0.50
C LEU A 97 12.31 5.20 -1.09
N ARG A 98 11.43 5.75 -1.93
CA ARG A 98 10.44 4.94 -2.63
C ARG A 98 11.10 3.82 -3.42
N ASP A 99 12.18 4.15 -4.11
CA ASP A 99 12.89 3.19 -4.95
C ASP A 99 13.66 2.16 -4.13
N GLN A 100 14.13 2.54 -2.94
CA GLN A 100 14.91 1.64 -2.09
C GLN A 100 14.09 0.73 -1.20
N ILE A 101 12.90 1.17 -0.81
CA ILE A 101 12.06 0.41 0.11
C ILE A 101 11.39 -0.75 -0.60
N GLU A 102 11.49 -1.92 -0.02
CA GLU A 102 10.89 -3.12 -0.58
C GLU A 102 9.46 -3.36 -0.12
N HIS A 103 9.09 -2.79 1.03
CA HIS A 103 7.74 -2.98 1.58
C HIS A 103 6.71 -2.32 0.66
N PRO A 104 5.80 -3.09 0.06
CA PRO A 104 4.88 -2.54 -0.93
C PRO A 104 3.94 -1.47 -0.41
N THR A 105 3.42 -1.64 0.80
CA THR A 105 2.52 -0.67 1.39
C THR A 105 3.26 0.64 1.71
N MET A 106 4.45 0.51 2.27
CA MET A 106 5.26 1.68 2.59
C MET A 106 5.65 2.44 1.33
N LYS A 107 5.96 1.71 0.27
CA LYS A 107 6.28 2.28 -1.02
C LYS A 107 5.12 3.13 -1.56
N GLU A 108 3.90 2.62 -1.45
CA GLU A 108 2.71 3.35 -1.88
C GLU A 108 2.49 4.61 -1.05
N ILE A 109 2.71 4.52 0.25
CA ILE A 109 2.54 5.65 1.15
C ILE A 109 3.54 6.75 0.80
N ILE A 110 4.79 6.38 0.57
CA ILE A 110 5.82 7.34 0.22
C ILE A 110 5.51 8.01 -1.12
N GLU A 111 5.03 7.25 -2.08
CA GLU A 111 4.65 7.80 -3.37
C GLU A 111 3.50 8.80 -3.24
N ASP A 112 2.50 8.47 -2.41
CA ASP A 112 1.38 9.37 -2.15
C ASP A 112 1.86 10.66 -1.47
N VAL A 113 2.74 10.52 -0.48
CA VAL A 113 3.32 11.68 0.22
C VAL A 113 4.09 12.54 -0.77
N ARG A 114 4.89 11.92 -1.62
CA ARG A 114 5.67 12.65 -2.62
C ARG A 114 4.78 13.44 -3.57
N LYS A 115 3.73 12.81 -4.08
CA LYS A 115 2.81 13.47 -5.00
C LYS A 115 2.10 14.66 -4.36
N ASN A 116 1.64 14.48 -3.12
CA ASN A 116 0.95 15.54 -2.42
C ASN A 116 1.87 16.70 -2.08
N LEU A 117 3.10 16.39 -1.69
CA LEU A 117 4.09 17.42 -1.41
C LEU A 117 4.44 18.21 -2.68
N GLU A 118 4.57 17.51 -3.80
CA GLU A 118 4.83 18.14 -5.08
C GLU A 118 3.68 19.07 -5.47
N GLY A 119 2.46 18.71 -5.08
CA GLY A 119 1.28 19.52 -5.34
C GLY A 119 1.10 20.70 -4.41
N GLY A 120 2.01 20.90 -3.47
CA GLY A 120 1.97 22.07 -2.58
C GLY A 120 1.43 21.80 -1.18
N ILE A 121 1.13 20.54 -0.85
CA ILE A 121 0.65 20.19 0.48
C ILE A 121 1.86 20.04 1.40
N THR A 122 1.74 20.50 2.64
CA THR A 122 2.87 20.41 3.58
C THR A 122 3.16 18.94 3.93
N LEU A 123 4.41 18.67 4.30
CA LEU A 123 4.84 17.33 4.63
C LEU A 123 4.02 16.75 5.79
N SER A 124 3.78 17.56 6.82
CA SER A 124 2.99 17.12 7.97
C SER A 124 1.58 16.71 7.56
N LYS A 125 0.95 17.48 6.68
CA LYS A 125 -0.39 17.14 6.20
C LYS A 125 -0.39 15.88 5.38
N CYS A 126 0.67 15.63 4.63
CA CYS A 126 0.80 14.39 3.87
C CYS A 126 0.80 13.18 4.81
N PHE A 127 1.54 13.26 5.91
CA PHE A 127 1.60 12.17 6.87
C PHE A 127 0.33 12.05 7.70
N GLU A 128 -0.40 13.14 7.92
CA GLU A 128 -1.66 13.11 8.66
C GLU A 128 -2.70 12.20 8.00
N ARG A 129 -2.54 11.92 6.74
CA ARG A 129 -3.46 11.04 6.01
C ARG A 129 -3.33 9.58 6.45
N TYR A 130 -2.28 9.27 7.18
CA TYR A 130 -2.01 7.91 7.66
C TYR A 130 -1.84 7.89 9.18
N PRO A 131 -2.92 8.22 9.93
CA PRO A 131 -2.81 8.36 11.39
C PRO A 131 -2.49 7.07 12.13
N LYS A 132 -2.74 5.93 11.51
CA LYS A 132 -2.43 4.65 12.13
C LYS A 132 -0.94 4.32 12.04
N ILE A 133 -0.25 4.95 11.11
CA ILE A 133 1.17 4.70 10.86
C ILE A 133 2.02 5.79 11.48
N PHE A 134 1.60 7.03 11.29
CA PHE A 134 2.32 8.20 11.82
C PHE A 134 1.47 8.83 12.91
N ASP A 135 1.86 8.66 14.16
CA ASP A 135 1.06 9.15 15.29
C ASP A 135 1.19 10.67 15.49
N SER A 136 0.50 11.19 16.50
CA SER A 136 0.48 12.62 16.75
C SER A 136 1.85 13.20 17.10
N VAL A 137 2.68 12.42 17.78
CA VAL A 137 4.04 12.87 18.12
C VAL A 137 4.85 13.04 16.84
N TYR A 138 4.73 12.06 15.94
CA TYR A 138 5.41 12.10 14.64
C TYR A 138 5.01 13.35 13.87
N ILE A 139 3.71 13.56 13.74
CA ILE A 139 3.16 14.69 12.99
C ILE A 139 3.58 16.02 13.60
N ASN A 140 3.52 16.12 14.93
CA ASN A 140 3.85 17.36 15.62
C ASN A 140 5.32 17.74 15.46
N LEU A 141 6.21 16.75 15.47
CA LEU A 141 7.63 17.00 15.24
C LEU A 141 7.89 17.48 13.81
N ILE A 142 7.19 16.90 12.85
CA ILE A 142 7.29 17.36 11.46
C ILE A 142 6.79 18.80 11.33
N LYS A 143 5.65 19.10 11.97
CA LYS A 143 5.11 20.46 11.95
C LYS A 143 6.08 21.47 12.54
N ALA A 144 6.69 21.10 13.66
CA ALA A 144 7.68 21.97 14.31
C ALA A 144 8.89 22.20 13.43
N GLY A 145 9.33 21.16 12.74
CA GLY A 145 10.45 21.27 11.80
C GLY A 145 10.12 22.17 10.61
N GLU A 146 8.91 22.05 10.09
CA GLU A 146 8.46 22.88 8.99
C GLU A 146 8.36 24.34 9.41
N ALA A 147 7.79 24.59 10.58
CA ALA A 147 7.60 25.96 11.06
C ALA A 147 8.92 26.66 11.38
N SER A 148 9.89 25.92 11.88
CA SER A 148 11.17 26.50 12.27
C SER A 148 12.21 26.51 11.15
N GLY A 149 11.95 25.79 10.05
CA GLY A 149 12.92 25.62 8.98
C GLY A 149 14.06 24.67 9.33
N LYS A 150 13.92 23.95 10.44
CA LYS A 150 14.94 23.00 10.90
C LYS A 150 14.42 21.58 10.90
N LEU A 151 13.87 21.18 9.78
CA LEU A 151 13.26 19.86 9.63
C LEU A 151 14.24 18.74 9.94
N ASP A 152 15.50 18.89 9.50
CA ASP A 152 16.54 17.90 9.75
C ASP A 152 16.74 17.63 11.24
N THR A 153 16.76 18.69 12.05
CA THR A 153 16.94 18.58 13.50
C THR A 153 15.74 17.86 14.12
N PHE A 154 14.53 18.21 13.70
CA PHE A 154 13.32 17.59 14.25
C PHE A 154 13.16 16.15 13.79
N LEU A 155 13.62 15.82 12.60
CA LEU A 155 13.61 14.43 12.14
C LEU A 155 14.53 13.57 12.96
N LEU A 156 15.68 14.10 13.37
CA LEU A 156 16.58 13.36 14.25
C LEU A 156 15.94 13.12 15.63
N LYS A 157 15.24 14.12 16.16
CA LYS A 157 14.50 13.97 17.40
C LYS A 157 13.42 12.92 17.27
N LEU A 158 12.78 12.91 16.12
CA LEU A 158 11.74 11.94 15.82
C LEU A 158 12.30 10.52 15.86
N VAL A 159 13.44 10.31 15.24
CA VAL A 159 14.10 8.99 15.22
C VAL A 159 14.45 8.56 16.65
N GLU A 160 14.98 9.48 17.46
CA GLU A 160 15.28 9.17 18.85
C GLU A 160 14.03 8.74 19.60
N SER A 161 12.93 9.44 19.37
CA SER A 161 11.66 9.10 20.00
C SER A 161 11.18 7.71 19.61
N LEU A 162 11.34 7.35 18.34
CA LEU A 162 10.95 6.04 17.87
C LEU A 162 11.83 4.93 18.46
N GLU A 163 13.11 5.20 18.57
CA GLU A 163 14.03 4.23 19.17
C GLU A 163 13.73 3.96 20.63
N LYS A 164 13.31 4.98 21.35
CA LYS A 164 12.98 4.83 22.77
C LYS A 164 11.72 4.01 23.00
N ARG A 165 10.85 3.94 22.03
CA ARG A 165 9.61 3.17 22.14
C ARG A 165 9.80 1.67 22.01
N GLU A 166 10.91 1.26 21.48
CA GLU A 166 11.23 -0.15 21.40
C GLU A 166 11.78 -0.64 22.74
#